data_7cf6be9337ff11702d5a92edcba9c401
#
_entry.id   7cf6be9337ff11702d5a92edcba9c401
#
_cell.length_a   1.000
_cell.length_b   1.000
_cell.length_c   1.000
_cell.angle_alpha   90.00
_cell.angle_beta   90.00
_cell.angle_gamma   90.00
#
_symmetry.space_group_name_H-M   'P 1'
#
loop_
_entity.id
_entity.type
_entity.pdbx_description
1 polymer ?
#
loop_
_entity_poly.entity_id
_entity_poly.type
_entity_poly.pdbx_seq_one_letter_code
_entity_poly.pdbx_strand_id
1 'polypeptide(L)'
;MDLSLAAGPVIATLGSWPTPLEPAPRLAERIGLRPADLWIKRDDLTGLAGGGNKVRKLEHTAGAALAAGADTLVTTGAAQSNHARSTAAAAARLGMRCLLVLAGEPPAVPAGNLVLDHLLGAELHWAGAADDTALEARAAELVDTLRAGGASPYLVPFGGSGPIGSRGYLTCARELTEQSPDLAHVVVSVGSGGTMAGLVAGLGAARVLGVDSGAVADPAMRVREMVTGLGGSAEGLRLRGDQVGEGYGRLTSAARQAMSDLARTEGLALDPVYTSKALAGLTEAVREGEIRPGQRTVFLHTGGLPGLFGHSYAAELGGGEAGGGEPGSDSSTDGSSDSG
;
A
#
# COMPACT_ATOMS: atom_id res chain seq x y z
N MET A 1 3.51 38.24 27.75
CA MET A 1 4.66 37.45 27.32
C MET A 1 4.09 36.04 27.05
N ASP A 2 3.57 35.86 25.84
CA ASP A 2 2.79 34.65 25.44
C ASP A 2 3.79 33.60 24.97
N LEU A 3 4.10 32.63 25.85
CA LEU A 3 4.92 31.47 25.53
C LEU A 3 4.02 30.37 24.97
N SER A 4 3.36 30.62 23.85
CA SER A 4 2.82 29.56 23.01
C SER A 4 4.01 28.89 22.32
N LEU A 5 4.69 28.00 23.02
CA LEU A 5 5.56 26.99 22.44
C LEU A 5 4.66 26.18 21.50
N ALA A 6 4.80 26.42 20.19
CA ALA A 6 4.11 25.63 19.19
C ALA A 6 4.45 24.17 19.47
N ALA A 7 3.54 23.43 20.06
CA ALA A 7 3.67 22.00 20.29
C ALA A 7 3.98 21.38 18.92
N GLY A 8 5.02 20.54 18.85
CA GLY A 8 5.34 19.82 17.61
C GLY A 8 4.14 19.00 17.15
N PRO A 9 4.17 18.47 15.91
CA PRO A 9 3.05 17.71 15.38
C PRO A 9 2.73 16.54 16.31
N VAL A 10 1.45 16.35 16.64
CA VAL A 10 1.00 15.19 17.40
C VAL A 10 1.21 13.95 16.53
N ILE A 11 1.87 12.94 17.08
CA ILE A 11 2.11 11.65 16.42
C ILE A 11 1.43 10.58 17.27
N ALA A 12 0.53 9.80 16.66
CA ALA A 12 -0.13 8.69 17.34
C ALA A 12 0.84 7.49 17.45
N THR A 13 0.87 6.80 18.57
CA THR A 13 1.68 5.58 18.75
C THR A 13 0.90 4.37 18.23
N LEU A 14 1.21 3.91 17.02
CA LEU A 14 0.49 2.83 16.36
C LEU A 14 1.35 1.61 16.03
N GLY A 15 2.63 1.82 15.73
CA GLY A 15 3.54 0.77 15.28
C GLY A 15 4.70 0.49 16.24
N SER A 16 5.55 -0.45 15.83
CA SER A 16 6.80 -0.79 16.50
C SER A 16 7.99 -0.34 15.65
N TRP A 17 8.87 0.47 16.20
CA TRP A 17 9.98 1.13 15.49
C TRP A 17 11.32 0.98 16.22
N PRO A 18 12.45 0.95 15.48
CA PRO A 18 12.56 0.83 14.03
C PRO A 18 12.12 -0.56 13.55
N THR A 19 11.62 -0.66 12.30
CA THR A 19 11.39 -1.99 11.71
C THR A 19 12.72 -2.66 11.38
N PRO A 20 12.79 -4.01 11.38
CA PRO A 20 14.01 -4.73 11.04
C PRO A 20 14.51 -4.41 9.63
N LEU A 21 15.83 -4.46 9.44
CA LEU A 21 16.52 -4.51 8.18
C LEU A 21 17.26 -5.84 8.11
N GLU A 22 16.80 -6.77 7.26
CA GLU A 22 17.25 -8.15 7.19
C GLU A 22 18.00 -8.42 5.88
N PRO A 23 19.14 -9.16 5.90
CA PRO A 23 19.81 -9.56 4.66
C PRO A 23 18.98 -10.57 3.88
N ALA A 24 19.06 -10.51 2.54
CA ALA A 24 18.38 -11.43 1.62
C ALA A 24 19.39 -12.07 0.65
N PRO A 25 20.36 -12.88 1.14
CA PRO A 25 21.48 -13.35 0.34
C PRO A 25 21.07 -14.29 -0.78
N ARG A 26 20.09 -15.16 -0.55
CA ARG A 26 19.66 -16.15 -1.56
C ARG A 26 18.82 -15.47 -2.66
N LEU A 27 18.02 -14.49 -2.30
CA LEU A 27 17.32 -13.68 -3.28
C LEU A 27 18.29 -12.81 -4.08
N ALA A 28 19.31 -12.22 -3.43
CA ALA A 28 20.35 -11.46 -4.10
C ALA A 28 21.01 -12.27 -5.23
N GLU A 29 21.49 -13.47 -4.93
CA GLU A 29 22.06 -14.38 -5.93
C GLU A 29 21.06 -14.74 -7.03
N ARG A 30 19.81 -14.99 -6.66
CA ARG A 30 18.74 -15.37 -7.59
C ARG A 30 18.47 -14.30 -8.65
N ILE A 31 18.60 -13.02 -8.28
CA ILE A 31 18.37 -11.89 -9.20
C ILE A 31 19.66 -11.31 -9.81
N GLY A 32 20.84 -11.89 -9.52
CA GLY A 32 22.11 -11.47 -10.13
C GLY A 32 22.92 -10.46 -9.33
N LEU A 33 22.63 -10.26 -8.05
CA LEU A 33 23.42 -9.46 -7.10
C LEU A 33 24.36 -10.35 -6.27
N ARG A 34 25.30 -9.74 -5.54
CA ARG A 34 26.09 -10.46 -4.54
C ARG A 34 25.25 -10.72 -3.29
N PRO A 35 25.50 -11.79 -2.52
CA PRO A 35 24.74 -12.11 -1.30
C PRO A 35 24.63 -10.96 -0.30
N ALA A 36 25.67 -10.12 -0.18
CA ALA A 36 25.69 -9.00 0.75
C ALA A 36 24.99 -7.74 0.25
N ASP A 37 24.62 -7.66 -1.04
CA ASP A 37 24.13 -6.42 -1.64
C ASP A 37 22.64 -6.15 -1.37
N LEU A 38 21.82 -7.20 -1.19
CA LEU A 38 20.37 -7.07 -1.04
C LEU A 38 19.91 -7.23 0.42
N TRP A 39 19.11 -6.29 0.87
CA TRP A 39 18.48 -6.29 2.19
C TRP A 39 16.99 -5.97 2.07
N ILE A 40 16.21 -6.41 3.04
CA ILE A 40 14.76 -6.18 3.10
C ILE A 40 14.43 -5.31 4.32
N LYS A 41 13.85 -4.14 4.10
CA LYS A 41 13.26 -3.34 5.17
C LYS A 41 11.86 -3.85 5.45
N ARG A 42 11.64 -4.35 6.67
CA ARG A 42 10.47 -5.14 7.05
C ARG A 42 9.32 -4.26 7.57
N ASP A 43 8.78 -3.36 6.73
CA ASP A 43 7.62 -2.58 7.09
C ASP A 43 6.31 -3.40 7.13
N ASP A 44 6.33 -4.64 6.67
CA ASP A 44 5.30 -5.64 6.92
C ASP A 44 5.17 -5.98 8.43
N LEU A 45 6.21 -5.80 9.23
CA LEU A 45 6.28 -6.10 10.67
C LEU A 45 5.97 -4.89 11.57
N THR A 46 5.27 -3.88 11.09
CA THR A 46 4.87 -2.73 11.92
C THR A 46 3.88 -3.05 13.03
N GLY A 47 3.27 -4.23 13.04
CA GLY A 47 2.54 -4.80 14.15
C GLY A 47 1.03 -4.51 14.17
N LEU A 48 0.53 -3.39 13.66
CA LEU A 48 -0.90 -3.03 13.74
C LEU A 48 -1.71 -3.82 12.71
N ALA A 49 -2.60 -4.71 13.16
CA ALA A 49 -3.57 -5.47 12.36
C ALA A 49 -2.98 -6.02 11.04
N GLY A 50 -1.90 -6.79 11.13
CA GLY A 50 -1.21 -7.35 9.97
C GLY A 50 -0.17 -6.43 9.33
N GLY A 51 0.17 -5.31 9.97
CA GLY A 51 1.30 -4.45 9.61
C GLY A 51 1.15 -3.71 8.27
N GLY A 52 2.28 -3.22 7.79
CA GLY A 52 2.41 -2.55 6.50
C GLY A 52 2.71 -1.05 6.58
N ASN A 53 3.11 -0.50 5.45
CA ASN A 53 3.55 0.89 5.27
C ASN A 53 2.54 1.95 5.72
N LYS A 54 1.26 1.59 5.80
CA LYS A 54 0.21 2.54 6.15
C LYS A 54 0.27 2.97 7.61
N VAL A 55 0.82 2.12 8.48
CA VAL A 55 0.98 2.43 9.92
C VAL A 55 1.84 3.67 10.12
N ARG A 56 3.00 3.77 9.40
CA ARG A 56 3.85 4.98 9.47
C ARG A 56 3.11 6.26 9.08
N LYS A 57 2.26 6.19 8.05
CA LYS A 57 1.48 7.34 7.59
C LYS A 57 0.37 7.69 8.57
N LEU A 58 -0.28 6.68 9.12
CA LEU A 58 -1.38 6.84 10.05
C LEU A 58 -0.93 7.40 11.40
N GLU A 59 0.28 7.14 11.86
CA GLU A 59 0.81 7.82 13.05
C GLU A 59 0.74 9.34 12.92
N HIS A 60 1.02 9.87 11.73
CA HIS A 60 0.95 11.30 11.47
C HIS A 60 -0.49 11.78 11.16
N THR A 61 -1.25 11.07 10.33
CA THR A 61 -2.60 11.51 9.96
C THR A 61 -3.61 11.33 11.08
N ALA A 62 -3.54 10.22 11.83
CA ALA A 62 -4.37 10.04 13.01
C ALA A 62 -3.91 10.95 14.17
N GLY A 63 -2.61 11.24 14.27
CA GLY A 63 -2.11 12.25 15.19
C GLY A 63 -2.69 13.64 14.89
N ALA A 64 -2.77 14.02 13.62
CA ALA A 64 -3.42 15.26 13.20
C ALA A 64 -4.93 15.25 13.50
N ALA A 65 -5.60 14.11 13.32
CA ALA A 65 -7.01 13.94 13.69
C ALA A 65 -7.22 14.15 15.21
N LEU A 66 -6.38 13.53 16.04
CA LEU A 66 -6.40 13.72 17.51
C LEU A 66 -6.20 15.18 17.89
N ALA A 67 -5.21 15.86 17.27
CA ALA A 67 -4.95 17.27 17.51
C ALA A 67 -6.13 18.19 17.12
N ALA A 68 -6.93 17.75 16.14
CA ALA A 68 -8.15 18.44 15.70
C ALA A 68 -9.38 18.09 16.55
N GLY A 69 -9.24 17.23 17.57
CA GLY A 69 -10.37 16.79 18.43
C GLY A 69 -11.35 15.87 17.69
N ALA A 70 -10.86 15.12 16.67
CA ALA A 70 -11.71 14.20 15.92
C ALA A 70 -12.11 12.97 16.77
N ASP A 71 -13.34 12.53 16.59
CA ASP A 71 -13.91 11.30 17.18
C ASP A 71 -14.09 10.17 16.16
N THR A 72 -13.97 10.50 14.88
CA THR A 72 -14.28 9.60 13.76
C THR A 72 -13.24 9.77 12.65
N LEU A 73 -12.69 8.65 12.16
CA LEU A 73 -11.86 8.62 10.96
C LEU A 73 -12.71 8.17 9.76
N VAL A 74 -12.62 8.90 8.66
CA VAL A 74 -13.25 8.54 7.37
C VAL A 74 -12.16 8.39 6.34
N THR A 75 -12.21 7.34 5.49
CA THR A 75 -11.29 7.21 4.36
C THR A 75 -11.91 6.41 3.21
N THR A 76 -11.20 6.37 2.08
CA THR A 76 -11.62 5.68 0.86
C THR A 76 -10.68 4.53 0.50
N GLY A 77 -11.16 3.57 -0.29
CA GLY A 77 -10.34 2.49 -0.82
C GLY A 77 -11.10 1.49 -1.69
N ALA A 78 -10.36 0.55 -2.26
CA ALA A 78 -10.94 -0.66 -2.85
C ALA A 78 -11.30 -1.67 -1.75
N ALA A 79 -12.09 -2.70 -2.06
CA ALA A 79 -12.49 -3.76 -1.13
C ALA A 79 -11.31 -4.43 -0.39
N GLN A 80 -10.16 -4.61 -1.07
CA GLN A 80 -8.96 -5.17 -0.46
C GLN A 80 -7.91 -4.09 -0.09
N SER A 81 -8.35 -2.89 0.28
CA SER A 81 -7.46 -1.78 0.62
C SER A 81 -6.69 -2.02 1.92
N ASN A 82 -5.36 -2.12 1.81
CA ASN A 82 -4.47 -2.14 2.99
C ASN A 82 -4.54 -0.83 3.79
N HIS A 83 -4.89 0.29 3.13
CA HIS A 83 -5.05 1.57 3.80
C HIS A 83 -6.34 1.61 4.63
N ALA A 84 -7.47 1.20 4.06
CA ALA A 84 -8.75 1.15 4.76
C ALA A 84 -8.62 0.30 6.03
N ARG A 85 -8.13 -0.93 5.92
CA ARG A 85 -7.87 -1.84 7.05
C ARG A 85 -6.96 -1.20 8.11
N SER A 86 -5.87 -0.56 7.71
CA SER A 86 -4.98 0.08 8.67
C SER A 86 -5.61 1.30 9.34
N THR A 87 -6.50 2.02 8.65
CA THR A 87 -7.27 3.15 9.22
C THR A 87 -8.28 2.64 10.24
N ALA A 88 -8.99 1.54 9.94
CA ALA A 88 -9.86 0.88 10.92
C ALA A 88 -9.10 0.47 12.18
N ALA A 89 -7.91 -0.12 12.00
CA ALA A 89 -7.05 -0.52 13.12
C ALA A 89 -6.54 0.67 13.94
N ALA A 90 -6.18 1.77 13.30
CA ALA A 90 -5.78 2.99 13.99
C ALA A 90 -6.95 3.59 14.79
N ALA A 91 -8.13 3.67 14.20
CA ALA A 91 -9.33 4.15 14.86
C ALA A 91 -9.67 3.28 16.09
N ALA A 92 -9.70 1.96 15.94
CA ALA A 92 -9.94 1.03 17.05
C ALA A 92 -8.94 1.21 18.20
N ARG A 93 -7.64 1.34 17.89
CA ARG A 93 -6.58 1.56 18.90
C ARG A 93 -6.73 2.90 19.64
N LEU A 94 -7.23 3.92 18.94
CA LEU A 94 -7.38 5.29 19.47
C LEU A 94 -8.77 5.55 20.09
N GLY A 95 -9.67 4.56 20.09
CA GLY A 95 -11.04 4.70 20.63
C GLY A 95 -11.94 5.58 19.75
N MET A 96 -11.64 5.68 18.43
CA MET A 96 -12.39 6.46 17.46
C MET A 96 -13.31 5.56 16.63
N ARG A 97 -14.40 6.11 16.10
CA ARG A 97 -15.17 5.45 15.03
C ARG A 97 -14.38 5.42 13.74
N CYS A 98 -14.68 4.46 12.87
CA CYS A 98 -14.10 4.37 11.53
C CYS A 98 -15.19 4.10 10.50
N LEU A 99 -15.24 4.93 9.45
CA LEU A 99 -16.11 4.74 8.30
C LEU A 99 -15.23 4.59 7.04
N LEU A 100 -15.47 3.52 6.30
CA LEU A 100 -14.72 3.17 5.08
C LEU A 100 -15.64 3.28 3.87
N VAL A 101 -15.35 4.21 2.96
CA VAL A 101 -16.05 4.32 1.67
C VAL A 101 -15.30 3.47 0.65
N LEU A 102 -15.89 2.34 0.26
CA LEU A 102 -15.24 1.32 -0.54
C LEU A 102 -15.82 1.25 -1.96
N ALA A 103 -14.93 1.18 -2.96
CA ALA A 103 -15.32 0.91 -4.34
C ALA A 103 -15.79 -0.55 -4.50
N GLY A 104 -16.77 -0.75 -5.39
CA GLY A 104 -17.37 -2.05 -5.67
C GLY A 104 -18.63 -2.32 -4.86
N GLU A 105 -19.01 -3.59 -4.84
CA GLU A 105 -20.16 -4.10 -4.10
C GLU A 105 -19.69 -5.05 -2.98
N PRO A 106 -20.51 -5.21 -1.92
CA PRO A 106 -20.17 -6.15 -0.86
C PRO A 106 -20.08 -7.58 -1.41
N PRO A 107 -18.97 -8.29 -1.21
CA PRO A 107 -18.86 -9.68 -1.64
C PRO A 107 -19.75 -10.58 -0.77
N ALA A 108 -20.23 -11.70 -1.36
CA ALA A 108 -21.03 -12.67 -0.65
C ALA A 108 -20.31 -13.26 0.58
N VAL A 109 -18.99 -13.41 0.51
CA VAL A 109 -18.16 -13.90 1.61
C VAL A 109 -16.97 -12.93 1.78
N PRO A 110 -16.88 -12.23 2.91
CA PRO A 110 -15.72 -11.39 3.21
C PRO A 110 -14.44 -12.22 3.28
N ALA A 111 -13.34 -11.70 2.71
CA ALA A 111 -12.02 -12.33 2.75
C ALA A 111 -10.93 -11.25 2.92
N GLY A 112 -9.74 -11.66 3.33
CA GLY A 112 -8.57 -10.79 3.40
C GLY A 112 -8.78 -9.56 4.29
N ASN A 113 -8.56 -8.37 3.73
CA ASN A 113 -8.70 -7.11 4.47
C ASN A 113 -10.14 -6.87 4.97
N LEU A 114 -11.18 -7.27 4.23
CA LEU A 114 -12.57 -7.08 4.67
C LEU A 114 -12.91 -7.83 5.97
N VAL A 115 -12.32 -9.00 6.20
CA VAL A 115 -12.49 -9.72 7.48
C VAL A 115 -11.96 -8.87 8.63
N LEU A 116 -10.79 -8.25 8.43
CA LEU A 116 -10.18 -7.39 9.43
C LEU A 116 -10.97 -6.09 9.64
N ASP A 117 -11.48 -5.48 8.55
CA ASP A 117 -12.32 -4.28 8.64
C ASP A 117 -13.52 -4.50 9.54
N HIS A 118 -14.24 -5.63 9.38
CA HIS A 118 -15.35 -6.01 10.25
C HIS A 118 -14.92 -6.29 11.69
N LEU A 119 -13.84 -7.05 11.89
CA LEU A 119 -13.33 -7.36 13.23
C LEU A 119 -12.87 -6.11 13.99
N LEU A 120 -12.38 -5.10 13.27
CA LEU A 120 -11.91 -3.82 13.81
C LEU A 120 -13.07 -2.83 14.06
N GLY A 121 -14.31 -3.21 13.74
CA GLY A 121 -15.51 -2.42 13.97
C GLY A 121 -15.70 -1.26 13.00
N ALA A 122 -15.13 -1.33 11.80
CA ALA A 122 -15.34 -0.31 10.77
C ALA A 122 -16.75 -0.40 10.17
N GLU A 123 -17.37 0.76 9.95
CA GLU A 123 -18.61 0.90 9.19
C GLU A 123 -18.27 0.98 7.69
N LEU A 124 -18.79 0.01 6.90
CA LEU A 124 -18.49 -0.07 5.46
C LEU A 124 -19.60 0.59 4.64
N HIS A 125 -19.23 1.57 3.83
CA HIS A 125 -20.08 2.27 2.88
C HIS A 125 -19.67 1.95 1.46
N TRP A 126 -20.44 1.12 0.77
CA TRP A 126 -20.16 0.69 -0.60
C TRP A 126 -20.61 1.76 -1.61
N ALA A 127 -19.73 2.11 -2.54
CA ALA A 127 -19.95 3.17 -3.53
C ALA A 127 -20.18 2.64 -4.95
N GLY A 128 -20.35 1.33 -5.13
CA GLY A 128 -20.53 0.74 -6.45
C GLY A 128 -19.31 0.94 -7.36
N ALA A 129 -19.55 1.06 -8.66
CA ALA A 129 -18.51 1.27 -9.67
C ALA A 129 -17.97 2.72 -9.69
N ALA A 130 -17.64 3.27 -8.52
CA ALA A 130 -17.10 4.61 -8.38
C ALA A 130 -15.61 4.65 -8.72
N ASP A 131 -15.18 5.66 -9.46
CA ASP A 131 -13.77 6.02 -9.62
C ASP A 131 -13.24 6.78 -8.38
N ASP A 132 -11.95 7.11 -8.38
CA ASP A 132 -11.32 7.79 -7.25
C ASP A 132 -11.98 9.13 -6.92
N THR A 133 -12.42 9.91 -7.94
CA THR A 133 -13.08 11.21 -7.76
C THR A 133 -14.46 11.03 -7.11
N ALA A 134 -15.23 10.06 -7.58
CA ALA A 134 -16.54 9.76 -7.01
C ALA A 134 -16.42 9.21 -5.57
N LEU A 135 -15.39 8.39 -5.28
CA LEU A 135 -15.12 7.93 -3.92
C LEU A 135 -14.78 9.08 -2.97
N GLU A 136 -13.94 10.02 -3.40
CA GLU A 136 -13.58 11.19 -2.61
C GLU A 136 -14.81 12.09 -2.36
N ALA A 137 -15.66 12.29 -3.38
CA ALA A 137 -16.90 13.05 -3.23
C ALA A 137 -17.85 12.38 -2.22
N ARG A 138 -18.04 11.06 -2.30
CA ARG A 138 -18.88 10.32 -1.34
C ARG A 138 -18.34 10.39 0.08
N ALA A 139 -17.01 10.32 0.27
CA ALA A 139 -16.41 10.48 1.57
C ALA A 139 -16.59 11.89 2.13
N ALA A 140 -16.52 12.92 1.30
CA ALA A 140 -16.80 14.31 1.70
C ALA A 140 -18.27 14.51 2.12
N GLU A 141 -19.24 14.00 1.34
CA GLU A 141 -20.66 14.01 1.69
C GLU A 141 -20.94 13.32 3.05
N LEU A 142 -20.27 12.18 3.28
CA LEU A 142 -20.38 11.44 4.54
C LEU A 142 -19.82 12.25 5.72
N VAL A 143 -18.69 12.91 5.52
CA VAL A 143 -18.09 13.82 6.52
C VAL A 143 -19.06 14.95 6.86
N ASP A 144 -19.70 15.57 5.87
CA ASP A 144 -20.64 16.66 6.12
C ASP A 144 -21.91 16.16 6.84
N THR A 145 -22.41 14.99 6.50
CA THR A 145 -23.53 14.33 7.20
C THR A 145 -23.19 14.06 8.66
N LEU A 146 -22.00 13.54 8.94
CA LEU A 146 -21.53 13.27 10.30
C LEU A 146 -21.41 14.56 11.12
N ARG A 147 -20.88 15.64 10.51
CA ARG A 147 -20.78 16.96 11.17
C ARG A 147 -22.15 17.53 11.51
N ALA A 148 -23.11 17.42 10.58
CA ALA A 148 -24.48 17.84 10.80
C ALA A 148 -25.15 17.05 11.97
N GLY A 149 -24.73 15.80 12.18
CA GLY A 149 -25.14 14.95 13.30
C GLY A 149 -24.38 15.21 14.61
N GLY A 150 -23.44 16.18 14.65
CA GLY A 150 -22.70 16.56 15.85
C GLY A 150 -21.39 15.78 16.09
N ALA A 151 -20.98 14.92 15.17
CA ALA A 151 -19.67 14.25 15.22
C ALA A 151 -18.53 15.16 14.75
N SER A 152 -17.30 14.80 15.08
CA SER A 152 -16.07 15.49 14.65
C SER A 152 -15.24 14.59 13.73
N PRO A 153 -15.68 14.35 12.47
CA PRO A 153 -14.99 13.47 11.56
C PRO A 153 -13.71 14.11 10.99
N TYR A 154 -12.68 13.28 10.81
CA TYR A 154 -11.46 13.61 10.10
C TYR A 154 -11.32 12.74 8.84
N LEU A 155 -11.23 13.37 7.67
CA LEU A 155 -11.00 12.69 6.41
C LEU A 155 -9.52 12.40 6.24
N VAL A 156 -9.17 11.12 6.30
CA VAL A 156 -7.83 10.63 5.99
C VAL A 156 -7.70 10.49 4.47
N PRO A 157 -6.73 11.14 3.82
CA PRO A 157 -6.60 11.09 2.37
C PRO A 157 -6.39 9.67 1.84
N PHE A 158 -6.74 9.44 0.56
CA PHE A 158 -6.51 8.17 -0.14
C PHE A 158 -5.10 7.62 0.09
N GLY A 159 -5.02 6.37 0.54
CA GLY A 159 -3.77 5.69 0.86
C GLY A 159 -2.98 6.30 2.02
N GLY A 160 -3.57 7.18 2.83
CA GLY A 160 -2.90 7.97 3.85
C GLY A 160 -1.84 8.92 3.28
N SER A 161 -1.94 9.26 1.99
CA SER A 161 -0.88 9.97 1.27
C SER A 161 -1.21 11.45 1.14
N GLY A 162 -0.23 12.25 1.48
CA GLY A 162 -0.24 13.71 1.49
C GLY A 162 0.95 14.20 2.30
N PRO A 163 1.19 15.51 2.39
CA PRO A 163 2.34 16.05 3.12
C PRO A 163 2.42 15.57 4.59
N ILE A 164 1.27 15.41 5.26
CA ILE A 164 1.23 14.94 6.65
C ILE A 164 1.64 13.47 6.73
N GLY A 165 0.95 12.57 6.02
CA GLY A 165 1.21 11.14 6.11
C GLY A 165 2.59 10.72 5.58
N SER A 166 3.09 11.40 4.55
CA SER A 166 4.41 11.11 3.98
C SER A 166 5.56 11.37 4.95
N ARG A 167 5.35 12.16 6.02
CA ARG A 167 6.34 12.36 7.10
C ARG A 167 6.75 11.06 7.80
N GLY A 168 5.85 10.07 7.87
CA GLY A 168 6.19 8.76 8.40
C GLY A 168 7.35 8.08 7.64
N TYR A 169 7.53 8.43 6.37
CA TYR A 169 8.64 7.94 5.56
C TYR A 169 9.92 8.78 5.61
N LEU A 170 9.88 10.00 6.14
CA LEU A 170 11.09 10.71 6.59
C LEU A 170 11.73 9.98 7.78
N THR A 171 10.91 9.44 8.68
CA THR A 171 11.40 8.60 9.79
C THR A 171 12.01 7.30 9.27
N CYS A 172 11.37 6.62 8.32
CA CYS A 172 11.94 5.42 7.67
C CYS A 172 13.27 5.73 6.96
N ALA A 173 13.39 6.88 6.29
CA ALA A 173 14.63 7.30 5.65
C ALA A 173 15.78 7.46 6.66
N ARG A 174 15.51 8.02 7.84
CA ARG A 174 16.50 8.09 8.93
C ARG A 174 16.90 6.73 9.45
N GLU A 175 15.92 5.86 9.72
CA GLU A 175 16.18 4.47 10.11
C GLU A 175 17.09 3.76 9.10
N LEU A 176 16.82 3.90 7.80
CA LEU A 176 17.63 3.31 6.74
C LEU A 176 19.06 3.86 6.70
N THR A 177 19.24 5.16 6.91
CA THR A 177 20.56 5.78 6.97
C THR A 177 21.37 5.28 8.18
N GLU A 178 20.72 5.06 9.31
CA GLU A 178 21.35 4.53 10.53
C GLU A 178 21.66 3.04 10.41
N GLN A 179 20.71 2.24 9.87
CA GLN A 179 20.85 0.78 9.73
C GLN A 179 21.77 0.36 8.57
N SER A 180 21.91 1.19 7.53
CA SER A 180 22.73 0.92 6.34
C SER A 180 23.40 2.22 5.85
N PRO A 181 24.53 2.64 6.46
CA PRO A 181 25.24 3.88 6.06
C PRO A 181 25.75 3.86 4.62
N ASP A 182 25.98 2.67 4.06
CA ASP A 182 26.43 2.42 2.68
C ASP A 182 25.29 2.23 1.67
N LEU A 183 24.05 2.58 2.06
CA LEU A 183 22.85 2.47 1.23
C LEU A 183 23.01 3.21 -0.12
N ALA A 184 22.91 2.49 -1.22
CA ALA A 184 22.92 3.03 -2.57
C ALA A 184 21.50 3.17 -3.14
N HIS A 185 20.64 2.16 -2.93
CA HIS A 185 19.29 2.13 -3.53
C HIS A 185 18.23 1.65 -2.53
N VAL A 186 17.05 2.27 -2.59
CA VAL A 186 15.81 1.76 -2.00
C VAL A 186 14.80 1.55 -3.11
N VAL A 187 14.26 0.34 -3.21
CA VAL A 187 13.21 0.00 -4.18
C VAL A 187 11.88 -0.15 -3.45
N VAL A 188 10.84 0.54 -3.94
CA VAL A 188 9.54 0.62 -3.28
C VAL A 188 8.38 0.62 -4.27
N SER A 189 7.27 -0.04 -3.90
CA SER A 189 6.01 0.05 -4.65
C SER A 189 5.40 1.44 -4.55
N VAL A 190 4.88 1.93 -5.67
CA VAL A 190 4.15 3.20 -5.78
C VAL A 190 2.69 2.94 -6.12
N GLY A 191 1.81 3.14 -5.14
CA GLY A 191 0.38 3.27 -5.34
C GLY A 191 -0.02 4.74 -5.23
N SER A 192 -0.51 5.18 -4.07
CA SER A 192 -0.86 6.59 -3.80
C SER A 192 0.33 7.56 -3.70
N GLY A 193 1.58 7.10 -3.75
CA GLY A 193 2.80 7.89 -3.86
C GLY A 193 3.47 8.33 -2.54
N GLY A 194 2.73 8.42 -1.42
CA GLY A 194 3.26 9.02 -0.19
C GLY A 194 4.44 8.29 0.46
N THR A 195 4.58 6.98 0.27
CA THR A 195 5.73 6.20 0.72
C THR A 195 7.00 6.64 -0.01
N MET A 196 6.94 6.64 -1.34
CA MET A 196 8.06 7.09 -2.17
C MET A 196 8.41 8.56 -1.90
N ALA A 197 7.39 9.41 -1.76
CA ALA A 197 7.61 10.84 -1.51
C ALA A 197 8.40 11.10 -0.23
N GLY A 198 8.06 10.44 0.87
CA GLY A 198 8.81 10.57 2.13
C GLY A 198 10.24 10.04 2.03
N LEU A 199 10.44 8.91 1.33
CA LEU A 199 11.79 8.37 1.08
C LEU A 199 12.62 9.31 0.19
N VAL A 200 12.04 9.84 -0.89
CA VAL A 200 12.71 10.81 -1.77
C VAL A 200 13.10 12.08 -1.01
N ALA A 201 12.18 12.61 -0.21
CA ALA A 201 12.47 13.80 0.60
C ALA A 201 13.57 13.55 1.64
N GLY A 202 13.68 12.33 2.18
CA GLY A 202 14.66 11.98 3.21
C GLY A 202 16.01 11.48 2.69
N LEU A 203 16.04 10.77 1.55
CA LEU A 203 17.25 10.13 0.99
C LEU A 203 17.76 10.79 -0.29
N GLY A 204 16.94 11.59 -0.95
CA GLY A 204 17.17 12.12 -2.29
C GLY A 204 16.67 11.19 -3.40
N ALA A 205 16.23 11.78 -4.52
CA ALA A 205 15.60 11.06 -5.63
C ALA A 205 16.52 10.01 -6.29
N ALA A 206 17.83 10.26 -6.36
CA ALA A 206 18.80 9.35 -6.96
C ALA A 206 18.87 7.98 -6.26
N ARG A 207 18.57 7.92 -4.96
CA ARG A 207 18.61 6.67 -4.17
C ARG A 207 17.31 5.89 -4.17
N VAL A 208 16.19 6.48 -4.60
CA VAL A 208 14.87 5.84 -4.51
C VAL A 208 14.37 5.46 -5.90
N LEU A 209 14.16 4.16 -6.12
CA LEU A 209 13.49 3.63 -7.29
C LEU A 209 12.06 3.25 -6.93
N GLY A 210 11.10 3.99 -7.46
CA GLY A 210 9.69 3.65 -7.38
C GLY A 210 9.30 2.65 -8.47
N VAL A 211 8.39 1.75 -8.15
CA VAL A 211 7.76 0.86 -9.13
C VAL A 211 6.26 1.07 -9.07
N ASP A 212 5.71 1.57 -10.17
CA ASP A 212 4.28 1.85 -10.29
C ASP A 212 3.45 0.56 -10.24
N SER A 213 2.41 0.58 -9.43
CA SER A 213 1.42 -0.52 -9.33
C SER A 213 0.22 -0.33 -10.26
N GLY A 214 0.10 0.84 -10.90
CA GLY A 214 -1.04 1.24 -11.72
C GLY A 214 -2.23 1.76 -10.90
N ALA A 215 -2.03 2.12 -9.64
CA ALA A 215 -3.12 2.53 -8.74
C ALA A 215 -3.61 3.96 -8.96
N VAL A 216 -2.86 4.81 -9.66
CA VAL A 216 -3.23 6.19 -9.97
C VAL A 216 -2.74 6.56 -11.37
N ALA A 217 -3.40 7.51 -12.02
CA ALA A 217 -3.11 7.87 -13.42
C ALA A 217 -1.73 8.53 -13.61
N ASP A 218 -1.30 9.42 -12.69
CA ASP A 218 0.01 10.09 -12.74
C ASP A 218 0.72 9.98 -11.38
N PRO A 219 1.36 8.84 -11.12
CA PRO A 219 2.09 8.64 -9.88
C PRO A 219 3.31 9.56 -9.75
N ALA A 220 3.93 9.96 -10.87
CA ALA A 220 5.10 10.84 -10.85
C ALA A 220 4.72 12.25 -10.40
N MET A 221 3.63 12.82 -10.91
CA MET A 221 3.12 14.11 -10.50
C MET A 221 2.77 14.09 -9.01
N ARG A 222 2.00 13.10 -8.54
CA ARG A 222 1.61 12.98 -7.13
C ARG A 222 2.81 12.88 -6.19
N VAL A 223 3.84 12.11 -6.56
CA VAL A 223 5.07 12.01 -5.76
C VAL A 223 5.79 13.36 -5.70
N ARG A 224 5.94 14.07 -6.84
CA ARG A 224 6.59 15.38 -6.89
C ARG A 224 5.89 16.43 -6.01
N GLU A 225 4.57 16.50 -6.08
CA GLU A 225 3.77 17.41 -5.24
C GLU A 225 4.00 17.15 -3.75
N MET A 226 3.95 15.88 -3.34
CA MET A 226 4.18 15.52 -1.93
C MET A 226 5.62 15.75 -1.48
N VAL A 227 6.63 15.50 -2.34
CA VAL A 227 8.04 15.81 -2.04
C VAL A 227 8.21 17.31 -1.85
N THR A 228 7.62 18.14 -2.72
CA THR A 228 7.62 19.60 -2.58
C THR A 228 6.92 20.03 -1.29
N GLY A 229 5.78 19.44 -0.96
CA GLY A 229 5.07 19.69 0.30
C GLY A 229 5.82 19.28 1.56
N LEU A 230 6.85 18.41 1.43
CA LEU A 230 7.79 18.05 2.50
C LEU A 230 9.04 18.95 2.53
N GLY A 231 9.16 19.92 1.61
CA GLY A 231 10.34 20.78 1.46
C GLY A 231 11.54 20.10 0.78
N GLY A 232 11.31 18.94 0.11
CA GLY A 232 12.33 18.20 -0.62
C GLY A 232 12.38 18.56 -2.11
N SER A 233 13.36 17.97 -2.83
CA SER A 233 13.48 18.04 -4.29
C SER A 233 13.18 16.67 -4.90
N ALA A 234 12.35 16.68 -5.95
CA ALA A 234 12.06 15.50 -6.77
C ALA A 234 12.79 15.53 -8.12
N GLU A 235 13.83 16.35 -8.24
CA GLU A 235 14.68 16.36 -9.44
C GLU A 235 15.37 14.99 -9.58
N GLY A 236 15.35 14.44 -10.80
CA GLY A 236 15.88 13.10 -11.05
C GLY A 236 15.02 11.95 -10.50
N LEU A 237 13.72 12.19 -10.24
CA LEU A 237 12.80 11.14 -9.77
C LEU A 237 12.86 9.90 -10.67
N ARG A 238 13.10 8.74 -10.07
CA ARG A 238 13.19 7.44 -10.74
C ARG A 238 11.93 6.63 -10.47
N LEU A 239 11.12 6.42 -11.50
CA LEU A 239 9.86 5.67 -11.42
C LEU A 239 9.73 4.74 -12.63
N ARG A 240 9.56 3.46 -12.37
CA ARG A 240 9.33 2.42 -13.39
C ARG A 240 7.84 2.18 -13.56
N GLY A 241 7.34 2.18 -14.79
CA GLY A 241 5.95 1.84 -15.14
C GLY A 241 5.80 0.51 -15.87
N ASP A 242 6.90 -0.19 -16.15
CA ASP A 242 6.94 -1.43 -16.93
C ASP A 242 6.31 -2.64 -16.21
N GLN A 243 6.07 -2.54 -14.88
CA GLN A 243 5.47 -3.61 -14.10
C GLN A 243 3.95 -3.47 -13.90
N VAL A 244 3.32 -2.43 -14.43
CA VAL A 244 1.86 -2.21 -14.31
C VAL A 244 1.07 -3.35 -14.96
N GLY A 245 1.53 -3.83 -16.13
CA GLY A 245 0.84 -4.86 -16.90
C GLY A 245 -0.50 -4.35 -17.45
N GLU A 246 -1.55 -5.17 -17.35
CA GLU A 246 -2.91 -4.82 -17.80
C GLU A 246 -3.61 -3.79 -16.90
N GLY A 247 -2.98 -3.38 -15.79
CA GLY A 247 -3.51 -2.36 -14.91
C GLY A 247 -3.42 -2.68 -13.41
N TYR A 248 -4.12 -1.85 -12.63
CA TYR A 248 -4.20 -2.01 -11.19
C TYR A 248 -4.88 -3.33 -10.80
N GLY A 249 -4.34 -4.00 -9.79
CA GLY A 249 -4.88 -5.27 -9.30
C GLY A 249 -4.59 -6.47 -10.19
N ARG A 250 -3.96 -6.29 -11.37
CA ARG A 250 -3.60 -7.40 -12.28
C ARG A 250 -2.23 -7.98 -11.91
N LEU A 251 -2.19 -9.29 -11.74
CA LEU A 251 -0.96 -10.03 -11.44
C LEU A 251 -0.24 -10.35 -12.76
N THR A 252 0.95 -9.79 -12.94
CA THR A 252 1.80 -10.09 -14.10
C THR A 252 2.60 -11.37 -13.87
N SER A 253 3.11 -12.00 -14.94
CA SER A 253 4.00 -13.16 -14.85
C SER A 253 5.29 -12.84 -14.08
N ALA A 254 5.85 -11.64 -14.28
CA ALA A 254 7.02 -11.17 -13.54
C ALA A 254 6.73 -10.99 -12.04
N ALA A 255 5.57 -10.42 -11.68
CA ALA A 255 5.15 -10.29 -10.29
C ALA A 255 4.92 -11.66 -9.63
N ARG A 256 4.30 -12.62 -10.34
CA ARG A 256 4.15 -14.01 -9.87
C ARG A 256 5.51 -14.67 -9.61
N GLN A 257 6.46 -14.50 -10.54
CA GLN A 257 7.80 -15.04 -10.37
C GLN A 257 8.50 -14.42 -9.16
N ALA A 258 8.39 -13.12 -8.97
CA ALA A 258 8.95 -12.40 -7.82
C ALA A 258 8.37 -12.92 -6.49
N MET A 259 7.04 -13.17 -6.42
CA MET A 259 6.41 -13.81 -5.24
C MET A 259 7.01 -15.17 -4.94
N SER A 260 7.16 -16.02 -5.97
CA SER A 260 7.75 -17.35 -5.82
C SER A 260 9.23 -17.30 -5.40
N ASP A 261 10.00 -16.39 -6.02
CA ASP A 261 11.42 -16.25 -5.72
C ASP A 261 11.65 -15.84 -4.26
N LEU A 262 10.99 -14.78 -3.79
CA LEU A 262 11.14 -14.34 -2.40
C LEU A 262 10.66 -15.41 -1.40
N ALA A 263 9.51 -16.03 -1.67
CA ALA A 263 8.97 -17.05 -0.78
C ALA A 263 9.91 -18.26 -0.65
N ARG A 264 10.50 -18.72 -1.75
CA ARG A 264 11.38 -19.91 -1.77
C ARG A 264 12.82 -19.63 -1.36
N THR A 265 13.27 -18.38 -1.44
CA THR A 265 14.62 -18.01 -1.03
C THR A 265 14.67 -17.53 0.41
N GLU A 266 13.77 -16.64 0.82
CA GLU A 266 13.84 -15.98 2.13
C GLU A 266 12.65 -16.33 3.06
N GLY A 267 11.67 -17.12 2.59
CA GLY A 267 10.50 -17.50 3.39
C GLY A 267 9.50 -16.34 3.63
N LEU A 268 9.51 -15.33 2.78
CA LEU A 268 8.67 -14.14 2.92
C LEU A 268 7.60 -14.10 1.84
N ALA A 269 6.37 -13.70 2.21
CA ALA A 269 5.26 -13.62 1.29
C ALA A 269 5.01 -12.18 0.82
N LEU A 270 4.77 -12.00 -0.48
CA LEU A 270 4.38 -10.73 -1.10
C LEU A 270 2.88 -10.71 -1.42
N ASP A 271 2.31 -9.51 -1.51
CA ASP A 271 0.98 -9.32 -2.07
C ASP A 271 1.04 -9.25 -3.61
N PRO A 272 -0.06 -9.61 -4.32
CA PRO A 272 -0.06 -9.66 -5.78
C PRO A 272 -0.16 -8.28 -6.46
N VAL A 273 -0.45 -7.21 -5.71
CA VAL A 273 -0.78 -5.88 -6.27
C VAL A 273 0.40 -4.91 -6.21
N TYR A 274 1.11 -4.88 -5.08
CA TYR A 274 2.11 -3.86 -4.79
C TYR A 274 3.53 -4.44 -4.65
N THR A 275 3.76 -5.25 -3.64
CA THR A 275 5.11 -5.71 -3.28
C THR A 275 5.69 -6.67 -4.31
N SER A 276 4.86 -7.50 -4.94
CA SER A 276 5.28 -8.37 -6.03
C SER A 276 5.75 -7.59 -7.26
N LYS A 277 5.03 -6.53 -7.67
CA LYS A 277 5.44 -5.66 -8.77
C LYS A 277 6.73 -4.89 -8.43
N ALA A 278 6.87 -4.44 -7.18
CA ALA A 278 8.08 -3.76 -6.74
C ALA A 278 9.31 -4.66 -6.80
N LEU A 279 9.20 -5.93 -6.39
CA LEU A 279 10.31 -6.88 -6.50
C LEU A 279 10.58 -7.27 -7.96
N ALA A 280 9.56 -7.40 -8.79
CA ALA A 280 9.74 -7.61 -10.22
C ALA A 280 10.49 -6.43 -10.88
N GLY A 281 10.15 -5.19 -10.51
CA GLY A 281 10.85 -3.99 -10.97
C GLY A 281 12.30 -3.91 -10.47
N LEU A 282 12.59 -4.37 -9.25
CA LEU A 282 13.97 -4.52 -8.76
C LEU A 282 14.74 -5.53 -9.60
N THR A 283 14.15 -6.70 -9.87
CA THR A 283 14.77 -7.76 -10.67
C THR A 283 15.10 -7.24 -12.09
N GLU A 284 14.18 -6.50 -12.68
CA GLU A 284 14.39 -5.91 -14.01
C GLU A 284 15.46 -4.82 -13.99
N ALA A 285 15.49 -3.94 -12.96
CA ALA A 285 16.53 -2.93 -12.80
C ALA A 285 17.94 -3.55 -12.65
N VAL A 286 18.04 -4.70 -12.01
CA VAL A 286 19.32 -5.46 -11.95
C VAL A 286 19.67 -6.04 -13.32
N ARG A 287 18.72 -6.66 -14.01
CA ARG A 287 18.93 -7.23 -15.37
C ARG A 287 19.39 -6.19 -16.38
N GLU A 288 18.87 -4.97 -16.30
CA GLU A 288 19.24 -3.82 -17.16
C GLU A 288 20.55 -3.14 -16.74
N GLY A 289 21.11 -3.50 -15.58
CA GLY A 289 22.32 -2.88 -15.03
C GLY A 289 22.10 -1.47 -14.45
N GLU A 290 20.85 -1.09 -14.17
CA GLU A 290 20.51 0.12 -13.43
C GLU A 290 20.92 -0.01 -11.94
N ILE A 291 20.75 -1.21 -11.37
CA ILE A 291 21.28 -1.62 -10.07
C ILE A 291 22.31 -2.71 -10.30
N ARG A 292 23.51 -2.54 -9.74
CA ARG A 292 24.66 -3.40 -10.05
C ARG A 292 25.21 -4.12 -8.82
N PRO A 293 25.86 -5.28 -9.01
CA PRO A 293 26.62 -5.92 -7.95
C PRO A 293 27.62 -4.96 -7.28
N GLY A 294 27.65 -4.97 -5.96
CA GLY A 294 28.46 -4.08 -5.14
C GLY A 294 27.73 -2.81 -4.69
N GLN A 295 26.47 -2.62 -5.08
CA GLN A 295 25.63 -1.53 -4.62
C GLN A 295 24.65 -2.03 -3.56
N ARG A 296 24.75 -1.51 -2.33
CA ARG A 296 23.82 -1.83 -1.24
C ARG A 296 22.41 -1.39 -1.62
N THR A 297 21.54 -2.37 -1.79
CA THR A 297 20.15 -2.18 -2.23
C THR A 297 19.19 -2.68 -1.16
N VAL A 298 18.20 -1.88 -0.83
CA VAL A 298 17.13 -2.24 0.09
C VAL A 298 15.82 -2.37 -0.68
N PHE A 299 15.21 -3.55 -0.60
CA PHE A 299 13.82 -3.75 -0.97
C PHE A 299 12.93 -3.39 0.21
N LEU A 300 12.04 -2.40 0.07
CA LEU A 300 11.09 -2.05 1.10
C LEU A 300 9.84 -2.93 1.01
N HIS A 301 9.74 -3.90 1.91
CA HIS A 301 8.57 -4.76 2.04
C HIS A 301 7.44 -4.02 2.74
N THR A 302 6.53 -3.45 1.95
CA THR A 302 5.46 -2.56 2.45
C THR A 302 4.25 -3.30 3.04
N GLY A 303 4.30 -4.63 3.16
CA GLY A 303 3.22 -5.45 3.71
C GLY A 303 2.25 -5.95 2.64
N GLY A 304 0.99 -6.12 3.01
CA GLY A 304 -0.08 -6.55 2.10
C GLY A 304 -0.55 -7.99 2.29
N LEU A 305 0.00 -8.73 3.26
CA LEU A 305 -0.33 -10.14 3.49
C LEU A 305 -1.85 -10.42 3.62
N PRO A 306 -2.66 -9.62 4.34
CA PRO A 306 -4.11 -9.87 4.37
C PRO A 306 -4.75 -9.77 2.98
N GLY A 307 -4.29 -8.83 2.14
CA GLY A 307 -4.78 -8.66 0.77
C GLY A 307 -4.46 -9.86 -0.13
N LEU A 308 -3.36 -10.58 0.12
CA LEU A 308 -3.04 -11.82 -0.60
C LEU A 308 -4.18 -12.84 -0.49
N PHE A 309 -4.72 -13.05 0.72
CA PHE A 309 -5.79 -14.02 0.97
C PHE A 309 -7.18 -13.53 0.55
N GLY A 310 -7.34 -12.24 0.29
CA GLY A 310 -8.58 -11.65 -0.20
C GLY A 310 -8.61 -11.43 -1.72
N HIS A 311 -7.50 -11.71 -2.42
CA HIS A 311 -7.40 -11.47 -3.84
C HIS A 311 -7.91 -12.67 -4.66
N SER A 312 -8.48 -12.42 -5.84
CA SER A 312 -8.98 -13.47 -6.75
C SER A 312 -7.91 -14.50 -7.18
N TYR A 313 -6.63 -14.11 -7.15
CA TYR A 313 -5.50 -15.00 -7.44
C TYR A 313 -5.11 -15.94 -6.28
N ALA A 314 -5.71 -15.81 -5.08
CA ALA A 314 -5.31 -16.60 -3.92
C ALA A 314 -5.42 -18.12 -4.15
N ALA A 315 -6.51 -18.57 -4.78
CA ALA A 315 -6.72 -19.98 -5.09
C ALA A 315 -5.67 -20.52 -6.09
N GLU A 316 -5.40 -19.77 -7.15
CA GLU A 316 -4.40 -20.11 -8.17
C GLU A 316 -2.96 -20.15 -7.59
N LEU A 317 -2.62 -19.18 -6.75
CA LEU A 317 -1.32 -19.13 -6.05
C LEU A 317 -1.16 -20.29 -5.04
N GLY A 318 -2.27 -20.77 -4.47
CA GLY A 318 -2.31 -21.91 -3.55
C GLY A 318 -2.28 -23.29 -4.25
N GLY A 319 -2.12 -23.36 -5.58
CA GLY A 319 -2.07 -24.62 -6.33
C GLY A 319 -3.45 -25.14 -6.80
N GLY A 320 -4.51 -24.36 -6.64
CA GLY A 320 -5.82 -24.64 -7.23
C GLY A 320 -5.78 -24.40 -8.76
N GLU A 321 -6.55 -25.20 -9.52
CA GLU A 321 -6.75 -24.91 -10.95
C GLU A 321 -7.45 -23.55 -11.10
N ALA A 322 -7.01 -22.74 -12.06
CA ALA A 322 -7.71 -21.52 -12.42
C ALA A 322 -9.12 -21.87 -12.84
N GLY A 323 -10.12 -21.46 -12.07
CA GLY A 323 -11.51 -21.70 -12.37
C GLY A 323 -11.88 -21.03 -13.70
N GLY A 324 -11.85 -21.78 -14.78
CA GLY A 324 -12.37 -21.41 -16.08
C GLY A 324 -13.88 -21.35 -16.04
N GLY A 325 -14.44 -20.31 -15.46
CA GLY A 325 -15.84 -19.97 -15.59
C GLY A 325 -16.04 -19.16 -16.86
N GLU A 326 -16.17 -19.84 -18.01
CA GLU A 326 -16.84 -19.23 -19.14
C GLU A 326 -18.32 -19.01 -18.77
N PRO A 327 -18.90 -17.83 -19.07
CA PRO A 327 -20.34 -17.65 -18.93
C PRO A 327 -21.04 -18.63 -19.90
N GLY A 328 -21.80 -19.57 -19.34
CA GLY A 328 -22.55 -20.55 -20.08
C GLY A 328 -23.40 -19.90 -21.15
N SER A 329 -23.14 -20.23 -22.39
CA SER A 329 -24.04 -20.00 -23.50
C SER A 329 -25.27 -20.87 -23.27
N ASP A 330 -26.37 -20.24 -22.91
CA ASP A 330 -27.70 -20.83 -22.86
C ASP A 330 -28.12 -21.19 -24.29
N SER A 331 -27.92 -22.44 -24.70
CA SER A 331 -28.48 -22.98 -25.93
C SER A 331 -29.85 -23.55 -25.61
N SER A 332 -30.85 -22.70 -25.75
CA SER A 332 -32.25 -23.17 -25.92
C SER A 332 -32.35 -24.05 -27.17
N THR A 333 -32.40 -25.33 -26.99
CA THR A 333 -32.88 -26.24 -28.03
C THR A 333 -34.38 -26.42 -27.89
N ASP A 334 -35.07 -25.74 -28.77
CA ASP A 334 -36.46 -25.92 -29.11
C ASP A 334 -36.65 -27.35 -29.63
N GLY A 335 -37.42 -28.16 -28.94
CA GLY A 335 -37.78 -29.55 -29.30
C GLY A 335 -39.23 -29.62 -29.65
N SER A 336 -39.55 -29.34 -30.91
CA SER A 336 -40.86 -29.69 -31.49
C SER A 336 -40.99 -31.21 -31.59
N SER A 337 -41.91 -31.78 -30.84
CA SER A 337 -42.40 -33.14 -31.05
C SER A 337 -43.63 -33.08 -31.92
N ASP A 338 -43.53 -33.67 -33.10
CA ASP A 338 -44.68 -33.99 -33.95
C ASP A 338 -45.14 -35.45 -33.70
N SER A 339 -46.36 -35.53 -33.63
CA SER A 339 -47.34 -36.60 -33.67
C SER A 339 -46.95 -38.01 -34.15
N GLY A 340 -47.60 -38.97 -33.55
CA GLY A 340 -47.83 -40.34 -34.00
C GLY A 340 -48.70 -41.09 -33.00
#